data_c7d18226499c517733f06f093249f179
#
_entry.id   c7d18226499c517733f06f093249f179
#
_cell.length_a   1.000
_cell.length_b   1.000
_cell.length_c   1.000
_cell.angle_alpha   90.00
_cell.angle_beta   90.00
_cell.angle_gamma   90.00
#
_symmetry.space_group_name_H-M   'P 1'
#
loop_
_entity.id
_entity.type
_entity.pdbx_description
1 polymer ?
#
loop_
_entity_poly.entity_id
_entity_poly.type
_entity_poly.pdbx_seq_one_letter_code
_entity_poly.pdbx_strand_id
1 'polypeptide(L)'
;MKKILLLVMLGLSTSVFSQQTEKTTELEEVVITATRSEISLEDSPIPTEVIGKKEIEQLNLITMQDLLQAKGIQVAPMKSGGFQLRGLSSEYVLVMIDGVPIAGRESGALDLSNINLANVERVEIVKGSMSSLWGNHAIGGVINIITKKGGKPSFQLNTQYGTNNTSLIGLSGNFGKDKFQNVSKVTLGNSDGFDSDPNTYGQTVLPSSLLNISNRSTYSDGVNTFSLSANYFNKDSKGETVTETNTAGQLIETTEENTSDNLILDLNYKRVFGKYVSEIKLSNSSFSNSNKASFEFFGQDVERLDESTQNIFQPEMINSYNWNEKNQTTLGFGMRDYTYDTERYGGERNLGSSFGYLQHYLNLGKLNIIAGGRFDSYSEFGSNFSPKISAKYDVGKFSFNTSIGSGFRVPDFRTMYLTLGGYSQGFYVLGSELIEDEINFYQSNNQIAFLTYDINDINSLSAETSVSYDFGVSYKINQRSKIGVNVFQTNTTDLIESVFVGQFINQTILFGYTNINDATFKGIEFEGLY
;
A
#
# COMPACT_ATOMS: atom_id res chain seq x y z
N MET A 1 15.74 -18.87 -40.66
CA MET A 1 14.93 -18.47 -39.51
C MET A 1 13.62 -17.75 -39.87
N LYS A 2 13.54 -16.83 -40.87
CA LYS A 2 12.29 -16.16 -41.29
C LYS A 2 11.18 -17.07 -41.84
N LYS A 3 11.51 -18.23 -42.41
CA LYS A 3 10.52 -19.17 -43.00
C LYS A 3 9.87 -20.12 -41.96
N ILE A 4 10.47 -20.30 -40.81
CA ILE A 4 9.91 -21.11 -39.70
C ILE A 4 8.88 -20.29 -38.90
N LEU A 5 9.11 -18.99 -38.75
CA LEU A 5 8.17 -18.07 -38.07
C LEU A 5 6.83 -17.94 -38.81
N LEU A 6 6.85 -18.02 -40.16
CA LEU A 6 5.63 -17.94 -41.00
C LEU A 6 4.79 -19.21 -40.94
N LEU A 7 5.39 -20.37 -40.70
CA LEU A 7 4.67 -21.65 -40.57
C LEU A 7 4.00 -21.81 -39.20
N VAL A 8 4.54 -21.21 -38.16
CA VAL A 8 3.92 -21.19 -36.81
C VAL A 8 2.71 -20.26 -36.79
N MET A 9 2.72 -19.14 -37.52
CA MET A 9 1.56 -18.25 -37.64
C MET A 9 0.41 -18.84 -38.48
N LEU A 10 0.66 -19.73 -39.46
CA LEU A 10 -0.39 -20.37 -40.24
C LEU A 10 -1.05 -21.58 -39.54
N GLY A 11 -0.40 -22.16 -38.54
CA GLY A 11 -0.94 -23.30 -37.77
C GLY A 11 -1.92 -22.92 -36.66
N LEU A 12 -2.01 -21.62 -36.29
CA LEU A 12 -2.84 -21.13 -35.18
C LEU A 12 -4.23 -20.62 -35.61
N SER A 13 -4.56 -20.66 -36.90
CA SER A 13 -5.79 -20.03 -37.41
C SER A 13 -7.00 -20.95 -37.52
N THR A 14 -7.00 -22.17 -36.95
CA THR A 14 -8.15 -23.11 -37.13
C THR A 14 -8.82 -23.59 -35.84
N SER A 15 -8.74 -22.83 -34.72
CA SER A 15 -9.43 -23.21 -33.49
C SER A 15 -10.26 -22.05 -32.89
N VAL A 16 -10.98 -21.33 -33.71
CA VAL A 16 -11.99 -20.39 -33.20
C VAL A 16 -13.34 -20.90 -33.61
N PHE A 17 -14.06 -21.58 -32.72
CA PHE A 17 -15.52 -21.59 -32.59
C PHE A 17 -15.94 -22.61 -31.53
N SER A 18 -16.06 -22.16 -30.28
CA SER A 18 -17.13 -22.57 -29.38
C SER A 18 -17.16 -21.59 -28.19
N GLN A 19 -17.80 -20.45 -28.40
CA GLN A 19 -18.35 -19.70 -27.27
C GLN A 19 -19.64 -20.40 -26.84
N GLN A 20 -19.53 -21.37 -25.94
CA GLN A 20 -20.64 -21.69 -25.07
C GLN A 20 -20.80 -20.51 -24.12
N THR A 21 -21.90 -19.79 -24.26
CA THR A 21 -22.38 -18.82 -23.26
C THR A 21 -22.73 -19.63 -22.01
N GLU A 22 -21.72 -19.88 -21.15
CA GLU A 22 -22.01 -20.28 -19.78
C GLU A 22 -22.87 -19.16 -19.19
N LYS A 23 -24.05 -19.51 -18.67
CA LYS A 23 -24.79 -18.64 -17.76
C LYS A 23 -23.86 -18.40 -16.57
N THR A 24 -23.12 -17.29 -16.59
CA THR A 24 -22.41 -16.79 -15.43
C THR A 24 -23.47 -16.46 -14.39
N THR A 25 -23.63 -17.33 -13.41
CA THR A 25 -24.23 -16.95 -12.13
C THR A 25 -23.27 -15.90 -11.59
N GLU A 26 -23.69 -14.64 -11.53
CA GLU A 26 -22.92 -13.60 -10.85
C GLU A 26 -22.77 -14.09 -9.39
N LEU A 27 -21.55 -14.50 -9.04
CA LEU A 27 -21.22 -14.80 -7.66
C LEU A 27 -21.32 -13.49 -6.88
N GLU A 28 -22.04 -13.50 -5.77
CA GLU A 28 -22.08 -12.35 -4.86
C GLU A 28 -20.64 -11.89 -4.57
N GLU A 29 -20.39 -10.60 -4.80
CA GLU A 29 -19.08 -10.02 -4.49
C GLU A 29 -18.83 -10.07 -2.98
N VAL A 30 -17.77 -10.78 -2.60
CA VAL A 30 -17.39 -10.99 -1.19
C VAL A 30 -16.22 -10.08 -0.85
N VAL A 31 -16.30 -9.41 0.31
CA VAL A 31 -15.23 -8.58 0.86
C VAL A 31 -14.70 -9.17 2.17
N ILE A 32 -13.40 -9.01 2.40
CA ILE A 32 -12.70 -9.50 3.59
C ILE A 32 -12.08 -8.34 4.37
N THR A 33 -11.64 -7.29 3.69
CA THR A 33 -10.85 -6.20 4.28
C THR A 33 -11.62 -5.42 5.33
N ALA A 34 -12.93 -5.25 5.12
CA ALA A 34 -13.80 -4.52 6.03
C ALA A 34 -14.03 -5.24 7.37
N THR A 35 -13.90 -6.58 7.42
CA THR A 35 -14.37 -7.38 8.55
C THR A 35 -13.42 -8.47 9.03
N ARG A 36 -12.28 -8.68 8.38
CA ARG A 36 -11.40 -9.85 8.60
C ARG A 36 -12.06 -11.21 8.36
N SER A 37 -13.27 -11.20 7.81
CA SER A 37 -14.05 -12.40 7.45
C SER A 37 -14.79 -12.15 6.15
N GLU A 38 -15.12 -13.22 5.43
CA GLU A 38 -15.87 -13.13 4.19
C GLU A 38 -17.32 -12.73 4.45
N ILE A 39 -17.72 -11.56 4.00
CA ILE A 39 -19.13 -11.10 3.97
C ILE A 39 -19.47 -10.62 2.57
N SER A 40 -20.77 -10.67 2.22
CA SER A 40 -21.24 -10.05 0.97
C SER A 40 -20.98 -8.55 0.97
N LEU A 41 -20.52 -8.00 -0.15
CA LEU A 41 -20.37 -6.55 -0.32
C LEU A 41 -21.70 -5.82 -0.09
N GLU A 42 -22.82 -6.44 -0.50
CA GLU A 42 -24.17 -5.88 -0.27
C GLU A 42 -24.50 -5.79 1.22
N ASP A 43 -23.99 -6.68 2.07
CA ASP A 43 -24.24 -6.69 3.52
C ASP A 43 -23.24 -5.85 4.32
N SER A 44 -22.13 -5.43 3.70
CA SER A 44 -21.10 -4.65 4.41
C SER A 44 -21.63 -3.28 4.85
N PRO A 45 -21.60 -2.97 6.16
CA PRO A 45 -21.93 -1.62 6.65
C PRO A 45 -20.76 -0.63 6.51
N ILE A 46 -19.59 -1.10 6.11
CA ILE A 46 -18.40 -0.26 5.91
C ILE A 46 -18.29 0.05 4.41
N PRO A 47 -18.21 1.33 4.01
CA PRO A 47 -18.04 1.72 2.61
C PRO A 47 -16.79 1.07 2.01
N THR A 48 -16.98 0.16 1.07
CA THR A 48 -15.91 -0.60 0.41
C THR A 48 -16.13 -0.55 -1.09
N GLU A 49 -15.13 -0.09 -1.82
CA GLU A 49 -15.07 -0.18 -3.27
C GLU A 49 -14.33 -1.46 -3.65
N VAL A 50 -14.91 -2.24 -4.55
CA VAL A 50 -14.30 -3.47 -5.06
C VAL A 50 -14.08 -3.31 -6.55
N ILE A 51 -12.82 -3.44 -6.98
CA ILE A 51 -12.43 -3.49 -8.38
C ILE A 51 -12.18 -4.95 -8.73
N GLY A 52 -13.15 -5.58 -9.38
CA GLY A 52 -13.11 -7.01 -9.66
C GLY A 52 -12.22 -7.37 -10.84
N LYS A 53 -11.90 -8.67 -10.95
CA LYS A 53 -11.05 -9.22 -12.01
C LYS A 53 -11.48 -8.81 -13.42
N LYS A 54 -12.78 -8.88 -13.72
CA LYS A 54 -13.31 -8.54 -15.05
C LYS A 54 -13.01 -7.08 -15.42
N GLU A 55 -13.16 -6.17 -14.47
CA GLU A 55 -12.87 -4.75 -14.67
C GLU A 55 -11.36 -4.51 -14.85
N ILE A 56 -10.51 -5.14 -14.02
CA ILE A 56 -9.05 -5.08 -14.16
C ILE A 56 -8.61 -5.58 -15.54
N GLU A 57 -9.16 -6.69 -16.00
CA GLU A 57 -8.85 -7.27 -17.32
C GLU A 57 -9.35 -6.37 -18.46
N GLN A 58 -10.51 -5.71 -18.32
CA GLN A 58 -11.05 -4.79 -19.33
C GLN A 58 -10.25 -3.49 -19.43
N LEU A 59 -9.77 -2.96 -18.31
CA LEU A 59 -8.93 -1.76 -18.29
C LEU A 59 -7.54 -2.02 -18.87
N ASN A 60 -7.10 -3.28 -18.90
CA ASN A 60 -5.80 -3.73 -19.44
C ASN A 60 -4.60 -2.91 -18.90
N LEU A 61 -4.65 -2.57 -17.62
CA LEU A 61 -3.62 -1.82 -16.93
C LEU A 61 -2.54 -2.74 -16.35
N ILE A 62 -1.34 -2.22 -16.18
CA ILE A 62 -0.18 -3.01 -15.78
C ILE A 62 0.07 -2.91 -14.28
N THR A 63 -0.04 -1.70 -13.71
CA THR A 63 0.35 -1.41 -12.34
C THR A 63 -0.83 -0.99 -11.47
N MET A 64 -0.67 -1.12 -10.17
CA MET A 64 -1.66 -0.62 -9.20
C MET A 64 -1.80 0.90 -9.26
N GLN A 65 -0.71 1.61 -9.58
CA GLN A 65 -0.73 3.06 -9.78
C GLN A 65 -1.68 3.46 -10.91
N ASP A 66 -1.57 2.80 -12.07
CA ASP A 66 -2.44 3.04 -13.23
C ASP A 66 -3.91 2.77 -12.89
N LEU A 67 -4.17 1.70 -12.11
CA LEU A 67 -5.53 1.34 -11.69
C LEU A 67 -6.14 2.40 -10.79
N LEU A 68 -5.42 2.87 -9.77
CA LEU A 68 -5.92 3.93 -8.88
C LEU A 68 -6.19 5.23 -9.66
N GLN A 69 -5.31 5.58 -10.59
CA GLN A 69 -5.50 6.76 -11.44
C GLN A 69 -6.74 6.61 -12.35
N ALA A 70 -6.93 5.46 -12.95
CA ALA A 70 -8.12 5.17 -13.78
C ALA A 70 -9.43 5.20 -12.95
N LYS A 71 -9.35 4.93 -11.65
CA LYS A 71 -10.47 5.02 -10.70
C LYS A 71 -10.64 6.43 -10.10
N GLY A 72 -9.90 7.41 -10.59
CA GLY A 72 -10.00 8.81 -10.14
C GLY A 72 -9.35 9.09 -8.78
N ILE A 73 -8.53 8.17 -8.28
CA ILE A 73 -7.72 8.41 -7.08
C ILE A 73 -6.50 9.22 -7.51
N GLN A 74 -6.25 10.33 -6.82
CA GLN A 74 -5.14 11.20 -7.14
C GLN A 74 -3.81 10.49 -6.83
N VAL A 75 -2.97 10.37 -7.84
CA VAL A 75 -1.63 9.78 -7.75
C VAL A 75 -0.61 10.88 -8.01
N ALA A 76 0.41 10.95 -7.14
CA ALA A 76 1.49 11.91 -7.29
C ALA A 76 2.39 11.59 -8.50
N PRO A 77 3.08 12.59 -9.08
CA PRO A 77 4.05 12.34 -10.16
C PRO A 77 5.13 11.33 -9.74
N MET A 78 5.64 10.57 -10.70
CA MET A 78 6.50 9.40 -10.50
C MET A 78 7.74 9.59 -9.61
N LYS A 79 8.34 10.79 -9.56
CA LYS A 79 9.54 11.04 -8.71
C LYS A 79 9.25 11.19 -7.22
N SER A 80 8.04 11.58 -6.82
CA SER A 80 7.67 11.75 -5.41
C SER A 80 6.94 10.53 -4.85
N GLY A 81 6.43 9.65 -5.71
CA GLY A 81 5.63 8.49 -5.30
C GLY A 81 4.35 8.87 -4.54
N GLY A 82 3.51 7.88 -4.26
CA GLY A 82 2.37 8.06 -3.39
C GLY A 82 1.07 8.44 -4.11
N PHE A 83 0.01 8.45 -3.34
CA PHE A 83 -1.35 8.74 -3.76
C PHE A 83 -2.11 9.41 -2.60
N GLN A 84 -3.29 9.95 -2.90
CA GLN A 84 -4.15 10.54 -1.88
C GLN A 84 -5.51 9.85 -1.85
N LEU A 85 -5.99 9.54 -0.65
CA LEU A 85 -7.34 9.03 -0.43
C LEU A 85 -8.09 9.99 0.49
N ARG A 86 -9.15 10.61 -0.01
CA ARG A 86 -9.94 11.62 0.74
C ARG A 86 -9.11 12.79 1.28
N GLY A 87 -8.07 13.21 0.54
CA GLY A 87 -7.17 14.30 0.94
C GLY A 87 -6.04 13.90 1.88
N LEU A 88 -6.05 12.68 2.40
CA LEU A 88 -4.95 12.11 3.19
C LEU A 88 -3.90 11.47 2.27
N SER A 89 -2.62 11.71 2.53
CA SER A 89 -1.52 11.14 1.78
C SER A 89 -1.40 9.63 2.00
N SER A 90 -0.63 8.95 1.14
CA SER A 90 -0.44 7.50 1.18
C SER A 90 0.16 6.99 2.51
N GLU A 91 0.81 7.84 3.29
CA GLU A 91 1.32 7.48 4.63
C GLU A 91 0.20 7.14 5.64
N TYR A 92 -1.01 7.67 5.42
CA TYR A 92 -2.21 7.41 6.22
C TYR A 92 -3.08 6.28 5.69
N VAL A 93 -2.67 5.62 4.59
CA VAL A 93 -3.41 4.53 3.97
C VAL A 93 -2.59 3.25 4.01
N LEU A 94 -3.13 2.21 4.62
CA LEU A 94 -2.47 0.91 4.68
C LEU A 94 -2.68 0.15 3.36
N VAL A 95 -1.58 -0.21 2.68
CA VAL A 95 -1.62 -1.04 1.48
C VAL A 95 -1.14 -2.45 1.82
N MET A 96 -1.89 -3.45 1.35
CA MET A 96 -1.65 -4.87 1.65
C MET A 96 -1.81 -5.75 0.42
N ILE A 97 -1.12 -6.88 0.42
CA ILE A 97 -1.42 -8.02 -0.46
C ILE A 97 -1.89 -9.19 0.42
N ASP A 98 -3.12 -9.69 0.16
CA ASP A 98 -3.76 -10.77 0.92
C ASP A 98 -3.78 -10.54 2.44
N GLY A 99 -3.92 -9.26 2.85
CA GLY A 99 -3.91 -8.84 4.24
C GLY A 99 -2.51 -8.77 4.88
N VAL A 100 -1.43 -8.88 4.11
CA VAL A 100 -0.04 -8.66 4.55
C VAL A 100 0.37 -7.23 4.18
N PRO A 101 0.74 -6.39 5.15
CA PRO A 101 1.27 -5.05 4.89
C PRO A 101 2.50 -5.09 3.98
N ILE A 102 2.58 -4.18 3.01
CA ILE A 102 3.71 -4.10 2.09
C ILE A 102 4.78 -3.18 2.67
N ALA A 103 6.02 -3.69 2.75
CA ALA A 103 7.22 -2.88 3.01
C ALA A 103 7.58 -2.06 1.76
N GLY A 104 8.39 -1.01 1.91
CA GLY A 104 8.86 -0.17 0.79
C GLY A 104 8.30 1.25 0.83
N ARG A 105 8.01 1.77 2.02
CA ARG A 105 7.68 3.20 2.19
C ARG A 105 8.96 4.03 2.25
N GLU A 106 9.37 4.49 1.09
CA GLU A 106 10.47 5.45 1.01
C GLU A 106 9.92 6.87 1.16
N SER A 107 10.59 7.68 1.96
CA SER A 107 10.13 9.05 2.25
C SER A 107 8.65 9.15 2.68
N GLY A 108 8.13 8.10 3.34
CA GLY A 108 6.73 7.99 3.78
C GLY A 108 5.75 7.50 2.71
N ALA A 109 6.12 7.48 1.44
CA ALA A 109 5.28 7.06 0.33
C ALA A 109 5.60 5.63 -0.13
N LEU A 110 4.57 4.93 -0.61
CA LEU A 110 4.71 3.61 -1.26
C LEU A 110 4.58 3.78 -2.77
N ASP A 111 5.58 3.29 -3.51
CA ASP A 111 5.53 3.27 -4.98
C ASP A 111 4.63 2.13 -5.47
N LEU A 112 3.43 2.48 -5.90
CA LEU A 112 2.45 1.54 -6.43
C LEU A 112 2.73 1.10 -7.87
N SER A 113 3.69 1.71 -8.57
CA SER A 113 4.14 1.26 -9.89
C SER A 113 4.86 -0.10 -9.82
N ASN A 114 5.36 -0.44 -8.62
CA ASN A 114 6.02 -1.71 -8.35
C ASN A 114 5.03 -2.87 -8.13
N ILE A 115 3.73 -2.61 -8.03
CA ILE A 115 2.70 -3.64 -7.81
C ILE A 115 2.01 -3.97 -9.13
N ASN A 116 2.25 -5.19 -9.65
CA ASN A 116 1.69 -5.64 -10.92
C ASN A 116 0.29 -6.26 -10.72
N LEU A 117 -0.67 -5.87 -11.58
CA LEU A 117 -2.07 -6.33 -11.52
C LEU A 117 -2.29 -7.75 -12.06
N ALA A 118 -1.32 -8.34 -12.68
CA ALA A 118 -1.48 -9.56 -13.46
C ALA A 118 -1.92 -10.80 -12.63
N ASN A 119 -1.60 -10.88 -11.32
CA ASN A 119 -2.04 -11.95 -10.42
C ASN A 119 -3.19 -11.52 -9.50
N VAL A 120 -3.78 -10.36 -9.75
CA VAL A 120 -4.83 -9.81 -8.91
C VAL A 120 -6.18 -10.42 -9.29
N GLU A 121 -6.95 -10.86 -8.31
CA GLU A 121 -8.34 -11.29 -8.44
C GLU A 121 -9.28 -10.11 -8.26
N ARG A 122 -9.00 -9.24 -7.27
CA ARG A 122 -9.72 -8.00 -7.02
C ARG A 122 -8.90 -7.07 -6.12
N VAL A 123 -9.25 -5.81 -6.12
CA VAL A 123 -8.74 -4.81 -5.18
C VAL A 123 -9.89 -4.32 -4.32
N GLU A 124 -9.72 -4.38 -3.00
CA GLU A 124 -10.68 -3.88 -2.02
C GLU A 124 -10.16 -2.57 -1.44
N ILE A 125 -10.89 -1.46 -1.61
CA ILE A 125 -10.55 -0.14 -1.09
C ILE A 125 -11.57 0.22 -0.03
N VAL A 126 -11.15 0.21 1.23
CA VAL A 126 -11.97 0.63 2.36
C VAL A 126 -11.59 2.06 2.72
N LYS A 127 -12.54 2.96 2.62
CA LYS A 127 -12.36 4.40 2.88
C LYS A 127 -12.71 4.74 4.33
N GLY A 128 -11.98 5.68 4.93
CA GLY A 128 -12.14 6.09 6.33
C GLY A 128 -11.36 5.21 7.31
N SER A 129 -11.38 5.56 8.59
CA SER A 129 -10.54 4.92 9.61
C SER A 129 -10.80 3.43 9.76
N MET A 130 -9.74 2.62 9.66
CA MET A 130 -9.73 1.16 9.78
C MET A 130 -8.72 0.64 10.81
N SER A 131 -8.18 1.53 11.65
CA SER A 131 -7.21 1.13 12.68
C SER A 131 -7.79 0.15 13.70
N SER A 132 -9.11 0.12 13.86
CA SER A 132 -9.82 -0.87 14.71
C SER A 132 -9.62 -2.34 14.31
N LEU A 133 -9.12 -2.61 13.10
CA LEU A 133 -8.79 -3.97 12.64
C LEU A 133 -7.34 -4.08 12.18
N TRP A 134 -6.80 -3.02 11.56
CA TRP A 134 -5.53 -3.08 10.84
C TRP A 134 -4.40 -2.33 11.56
N GLY A 135 -4.74 -1.49 12.55
CA GLY A 135 -3.79 -0.74 13.38
C GLY A 135 -3.16 0.44 12.64
N ASN A 136 -1.87 0.60 12.83
CA ASN A 136 -1.06 1.69 12.30
C ASN A 136 -1.22 1.89 10.78
N HIS A 137 -1.13 3.14 10.31
CA HIS A 137 -1.28 3.59 8.91
C HIS A 137 -2.69 3.47 8.31
N ALA A 138 -3.73 3.10 9.07
CA ALA A 138 -5.08 2.90 8.56
C ALA A 138 -6.06 4.04 8.96
N ILE A 139 -5.57 5.28 9.07
CA ILE A 139 -6.37 6.50 9.36
C ILE A 139 -7.26 6.85 8.16
N GLY A 140 -6.67 6.93 6.97
CA GLY A 140 -7.37 7.30 5.72
C GLY A 140 -8.11 6.16 5.08
N GLY A 141 -7.72 4.93 5.39
CA GLY A 141 -8.31 3.73 4.83
C GLY A 141 -7.32 2.60 4.62
N VAL A 142 -7.79 1.60 3.89
CA VAL A 142 -7.02 0.38 3.57
C VAL A 142 -7.22 0.04 2.10
N ILE A 143 -6.15 -0.28 1.40
CA ILE A 143 -6.17 -0.89 0.07
C ILE A 143 -5.62 -2.30 0.20
N ASN A 144 -6.43 -3.30 -0.10
CA ASN A 144 -6.03 -4.69 -0.02
C ASN A 144 -6.13 -5.35 -1.40
N ILE A 145 -5.01 -5.81 -1.89
CA ILE A 145 -4.87 -6.46 -3.20
C ILE A 145 -5.03 -7.96 -2.97
N ILE A 146 -6.13 -8.53 -3.42
CA ILE A 146 -6.43 -9.95 -3.26
C ILE A 146 -5.91 -10.69 -4.49
N THR A 147 -5.02 -11.66 -4.28
CA THR A 147 -4.44 -12.47 -5.35
C THR A 147 -5.31 -13.69 -5.68
N LYS A 148 -5.14 -14.25 -6.87
CA LYS A 148 -5.86 -15.44 -7.34
C LYS A 148 -5.56 -16.65 -6.45
N LYS A 149 -6.62 -17.34 -6.00
CA LYS A 149 -6.51 -18.49 -5.08
C LYS A 149 -6.44 -19.85 -5.77
N GLY A 150 -6.55 -19.91 -7.08
CA GLY A 150 -6.60 -21.14 -7.85
C GLY A 150 -7.92 -21.29 -8.59
N GLY A 151 -8.14 -22.46 -9.17
CA GLY A 151 -9.31 -22.74 -9.98
C GLY A 151 -9.13 -24.00 -10.83
N LYS A 152 -9.90 -24.12 -11.91
CA LYS A 152 -9.73 -25.21 -12.88
C LYS A 152 -8.30 -25.16 -13.46
N PRO A 153 -7.67 -26.33 -13.72
CA PRO A 153 -6.37 -26.38 -14.37
C PRO A 153 -6.39 -25.55 -15.65
N SER A 154 -5.45 -24.65 -15.77
CA SER A 154 -5.35 -23.73 -16.91
C SER A 154 -3.91 -23.24 -17.09
N PHE A 155 -3.58 -22.90 -18.32
CA PHE A 155 -2.35 -22.23 -18.68
C PHE A 155 -2.70 -21.00 -19.52
N GLN A 156 -2.07 -19.88 -19.21
CA GLN A 156 -2.31 -18.62 -19.91
C GLN A 156 -0.98 -17.94 -20.23
N LEU A 157 -0.83 -17.54 -21.48
CA LEU A 157 0.24 -16.66 -21.96
C LEU A 157 -0.39 -15.30 -22.28
N ASN A 158 0.13 -14.26 -21.67
CA ASN A 158 -0.21 -12.88 -21.97
C ASN A 158 1.00 -12.18 -22.57
N THR A 159 0.82 -11.48 -23.67
CA THR A 159 1.85 -10.66 -24.29
C THR A 159 1.28 -9.28 -24.60
N GLN A 160 2.03 -8.25 -24.28
CA GLN A 160 1.67 -6.87 -24.57
C GLN A 160 2.89 -6.17 -25.17
N TYR A 161 2.66 -5.34 -26.17
CA TYR A 161 3.68 -4.48 -26.76
C TYR A 161 3.07 -3.09 -27.00
N GLY A 162 3.80 -2.06 -26.66
CA GLY A 162 3.34 -0.67 -26.70
C GLY A 162 4.42 0.31 -27.14
N THR A 163 4.11 1.60 -27.03
CA THR A 163 5.04 2.69 -27.29
C THR A 163 6.28 2.60 -26.39
N ASN A 164 7.36 3.29 -26.75
CA ASN A 164 8.63 3.32 -26.03
C ASN A 164 9.21 1.89 -25.83
N ASN A 165 9.03 1.04 -26.84
CA ASN A 165 9.46 -0.37 -26.84
C ASN A 165 8.98 -1.14 -25.59
N THR A 166 7.88 -0.69 -24.98
CA THR A 166 7.32 -1.35 -23.79
C THR A 166 6.81 -2.71 -24.14
N SER A 167 7.36 -3.74 -23.53
CA SER A 167 6.98 -5.14 -23.75
C SER A 167 6.70 -5.84 -22.42
N LEU A 168 5.67 -6.65 -22.39
CA LEU A 168 5.30 -7.48 -21.24
C LEU A 168 5.00 -8.90 -21.72
N ILE A 169 5.60 -9.89 -21.03
CA ILE A 169 5.34 -11.31 -21.27
C ILE A 169 5.00 -11.94 -19.92
N GLY A 170 3.79 -12.46 -19.79
CA GLY A 170 3.30 -13.12 -18.60
C GLY A 170 2.90 -14.57 -18.87
N LEU A 171 3.43 -15.49 -18.07
CA LEU A 171 3.04 -16.89 -18.02
C LEU A 171 2.32 -17.15 -16.70
N SER A 172 1.14 -17.75 -16.75
CA SER A 172 0.44 -18.18 -15.55
C SER A 172 -0.12 -19.58 -15.71
N GLY A 173 -0.08 -20.36 -14.64
CA GLY A 173 -0.62 -21.70 -14.59
C GLY A 173 -1.41 -21.94 -13.30
N ASN A 174 -2.59 -22.54 -13.44
CA ASN A 174 -3.34 -23.11 -12.33
C ASN A 174 -3.23 -24.63 -12.44
N PHE A 175 -2.76 -25.23 -11.36
CA PHE A 175 -2.64 -26.67 -11.24
C PHE A 175 -3.42 -27.10 -10.00
N GLY A 176 -4.31 -28.05 -10.14
CA GLY A 176 -5.09 -28.52 -9.01
C GLY A 176 -5.53 -29.95 -9.22
N LYS A 177 -5.44 -30.75 -8.15
CA LYS A 177 -5.99 -32.10 -8.09
C LYS A 177 -6.45 -32.37 -6.67
N ASP A 178 -7.72 -32.74 -6.54
CA ASP A 178 -8.35 -33.08 -5.28
C ASP A 178 -8.19 -31.95 -4.22
N LYS A 179 -7.37 -32.21 -3.21
CA LYS A 179 -7.14 -31.31 -2.05
C LYS A 179 -6.04 -30.28 -2.28
N PHE A 180 -5.26 -30.42 -3.34
CA PHE A 180 -4.12 -29.53 -3.60
C PHE A 180 -4.40 -28.61 -4.78
N GLN A 181 -4.10 -27.33 -4.58
CA GLN A 181 -4.17 -26.29 -5.60
C GLN A 181 -2.89 -25.47 -5.62
N ASN A 182 -2.43 -25.11 -6.82
CA ASN A 182 -1.30 -24.21 -7.00
C ASN A 182 -1.61 -23.20 -8.10
N VAL A 183 -1.27 -21.96 -7.85
CA VAL A 183 -1.27 -20.87 -8.82
C VAL A 183 0.14 -20.34 -8.91
N SER A 184 0.71 -20.38 -10.11
CA SER A 184 2.04 -19.83 -10.37
C SER A 184 1.98 -18.83 -11.50
N LYS A 185 2.72 -17.74 -11.38
CA LYS A 185 2.84 -16.74 -12.41
C LYS A 185 4.24 -16.15 -12.45
N VAL A 186 4.70 -15.90 -13.68
CA VAL A 186 5.94 -15.15 -13.96
C VAL A 186 5.58 -14.06 -14.97
N THR A 187 6.03 -12.85 -14.72
CA THR A 187 5.89 -11.73 -15.66
C THR A 187 7.26 -11.08 -15.85
N LEU A 188 7.64 -10.90 -17.10
CA LEU A 188 8.83 -10.16 -17.53
C LEU A 188 8.38 -8.92 -18.29
N GLY A 189 9.02 -7.79 -18.02
CA GLY A 189 8.73 -6.54 -18.70
C GLY A 189 10.00 -5.74 -19.00
N ASN A 190 9.95 -4.95 -20.07
CA ASN A 190 10.98 -3.98 -20.44
C ASN A 190 10.31 -2.74 -21.00
N SER A 191 10.96 -1.59 -20.83
CA SER A 191 10.58 -0.31 -21.44
C SER A 191 11.83 0.52 -21.67
N ASP A 192 11.90 1.21 -22.82
CA ASP A 192 12.98 2.18 -23.09
C ASP A 192 12.76 3.51 -22.35
N GLY A 193 11.68 3.62 -21.54
CA GLY A 193 11.30 4.87 -20.92
C GLY A 193 10.83 5.91 -21.93
N PHE A 194 10.78 7.15 -21.53
CA PHE A 194 10.51 8.27 -22.45
C PHE A 194 11.04 9.59 -21.88
N ASP A 195 11.22 10.53 -22.79
CA ASP A 195 11.51 11.92 -22.48
C ASP A 195 10.36 12.79 -22.98
N SER A 196 9.77 13.58 -22.10
CA SER A 196 8.67 14.51 -22.41
C SER A 196 9.16 15.88 -22.88
N ASP A 197 10.42 16.21 -22.62
CA ASP A 197 11.06 17.45 -23.06
C ASP A 197 12.48 17.17 -23.61
N PRO A 198 12.61 16.78 -24.88
CA PRO A 198 13.90 16.47 -25.49
C PRO A 198 14.90 17.65 -25.58
N ASN A 199 14.47 18.86 -25.17
CA ASN A 199 15.36 20.01 -25.12
C ASN A 199 16.12 20.17 -23.80
N THR A 200 15.73 19.37 -22.79
CA THR A 200 16.42 19.27 -21.50
C THR A 200 17.27 18.00 -21.47
N TYR A 201 18.35 18.03 -20.69
CA TYR A 201 19.16 16.83 -20.50
C TYR A 201 18.42 15.84 -19.59
N GLY A 202 18.57 14.56 -19.90
CA GLY A 202 17.99 13.48 -19.12
C GLY A 202 16.61 13.04 -19.58
N GLN A 203 16.19 11.89 -19.11
CA GLN A 203 14.90 11.28 -19.43
C GLN A 203 13.87 11.55 -18.34
N THR A 204 12.63 11.81 -18.74
CA THR A 204 11.51 11.96 -17.79
C THR A 204 11.21 10.64 -17.08
N VAL A 205 11.27 9.52 -17.81
CA VAL A 205 11.11 8.16 -17.30
C VAL A 205 12.25 7.31 -17.82
N LEU A 206 13.02 6.74 -16.91
CA LEU A 206 14.19 5.94 -17.26
C LEU A 206 13.80 4.60 -17.90
N PRO A 207 14.65 4.07 -18.79
CA PRO A 207 14.56 2.69 -19.23
C PRO A 207 14.50 1.74 -18.04
N SER A 208 13.67 0.71 -18.13
CA SER A 208 13.51 -0.22 -17.01
C SER A 208 13.20 -1.64 -17.46
N SER A 209 13.63 -2.59 -16.63
CA SER A 209 13.21 -3.99 -16.70
C SER A 209 12.52 -4.39 -15.42
N LEU A 210 11.57 -5.32 -15.51
CA LEU A 210 10.86 -5.85 -14.36
C LEU A 210 10.74 -7.38 -14.42
N LEU A 211 10.83 -7.99 -13.25
CA LEU A 211 10.53 -9.39 -13.02
C LEU A 211 9.51 -9.48 -11.89
N ASN A 212 8.38 -10.15 -12.13
CA ASN A 212 7.43 -10.50 -11.08
C ASN A 212 7.23 -12.01 -11.07
N ILE A 213 7.38 -12.63 -9.91
CA ILE A 213 7.12 -14.05 -9.67
C ILE A 213 6.13 -14.15 -8.53
N SER A 214 5.02 -14.83 -8.75
CA SER A 214 4.07 -15.13 -7.69
C SER A 214 3.70 -16.61 -7.68
N ASN A 215 3.62 -17.17 -6.50
CA ASN A 215 3.17 -18.53 -6.28
C ASN A 215 2.26 -18.60 -5.07
N ARG A 216 1.17 -19.36 -5.19
CA ARG A 216 0.33 -19.76 -4.07
C ARG A 216 0.05 -21.25 -4.16
N SER A 217 0.41 -21.98 -3.12
CA SER A 217 0.11 -23.40 -2.93
C SER A 217 -0.87 -23.55 -1.78
N THR A 218 -1.97 -24.26 -2.00
CA THR A 218 -3.00 -24.48 -0.99
C THR A 218 -3.34 -25.96 -0.91
N TYR A 219 -3.33 -26.51 0.29
CA TYR A 219 -3.89 -27.83 0.60
C TYR A 219 -5.10 -27.66 1.48
N SER A 220 -6.24 -28.28 1.13
CA SER A 220 -7.46 -28.23 1.93
C SER A 220 -8.16 -29.59 1.95
N ASP A 221 -8.50 -30.10 3.13
CA ASP A 221 -9.29 -31.30 3.31
C ASP A 221 -10.75 -31.02 3.73
N GLY A 222 -11.15 -29.73 3.68
CA GLY A 222 -12.46 -29.25 4.08
C GLY A 222 -12.53 -28.83 5.56
N VAL A 223 -11.65 -29.34 6.41
CA VAL A 223 -11.52 -28.95 7.82
C VAL A 223 -10.26 -28.11 8.03
N ASN A 224 -9.15 -28.55 7.48
CA ASN A 224 -7.85 -27.89 7.57
C ASN A 224 -7.48 -27.32 6.21
N THR A 225 -6.96 -26.10 6.20
CA THR A 225 -6.39 -25.47 5.02
C THR A 225 -5.02 -24.94 5.36
N PHE A 226 -4.01 -25.36 4.60
CA PHE A 226 -2.65 -24.83 4.63
C PHE A 226 -2.41 -24.06 3.34
N SER A 227 -1.93 -22.85 3.45
CA SER A 227 -1.56 -22.01 2.31
C SER A 227 -0.17 -21.44 2.49
N LEU A 228 0.63 -21.52 1.45
CA LEU A 228 1.91 -20.84 1.34
C LEU A 228 1.84 -19.92 0.11
N SER A 229 2.10 -18.65 0.30
CA SER A 229 2.21 -17.70 -0.80
C SER A 229 3.54 -16.96 -0.78
N ALA A 230 4.12 -16.76 -1.97
CA ALA A 230 5.32 -16.01 -2.18
C ALA A 230 5.12 -15.08 -3.38
N ASN A 231 5.38 -13.80 -3.17
CA ASN A 231 5.33 -12.79 -4.22
C ASN A 231 6.67 -12.07 -4.23
N TYR A 232 7.39 -12.17 -5.33
CA TYR A 232 8.66 -11.49 -5.56
C TYR A 232 8.51 -10.51 -6.71
N PHE A 233 9.01 -9.32 -6.51
CA PHE A 233 9.05 -8.26 -7.51
C PHE A 233 10.45 -7.66 -7.52
N ASN A 234 11.03 -7.53 -8.73
CA ASN A 234 12.26 -6.79 -8.96
C ASN A 234 12.03 -5.79 -10.10
N LYS A 235 12.59 -4.61 -9.95
CA LYS A 235 12.63 -3.58 -11.00
C LYS A 235 14.01 -2.94 -11.02
N ASP A 236 14.63 -2.99 -12.18
CA ASP A 236 15.87 -2.29 -12.45
C ASP A 236 15.59 -1.14 -13.42
N SER A 237 16.17 0.01 -13.17
CA SER A 237 16.14 1.13 -14.10
C SER A 237 17.52 1.78 -14.17
N LYS A 238 17.90 2.18 -15.39
CA LYS A 238 19.17 2.87 -15.63
C LYS A 238 19.01 3.88 -16.76
N GLY A 239 19.49 5.09 -16.53
CA GLY A 239 19.47 6.14 -17.56
C GLY A 239 20.07 7.44 -17.08
N GLU A 240 19.93 8.44 -17.91
CA GLU A 240 20.47 9.75 -17.68
C GLU A 240 19.41 10.69 -17.11
N THR A 241 19.79 11.48 -16.13
CA THR A 241 18.95 12.45 -15.43
C THR A 241 19.78 13.70 -15.10
N VAL A 242 19.14 14.67 -14.47
CA VAL A 242 19.80 15.87 -13.99
C VAL A 242 19.70 15.95 -12.48
N THR A 243 20.84 16.16 -11.83
CA THR A 243 20.90 16.47 -10.40
C THR A 243 21.19 17.96 -10.21
N GLU A 244 20.41 18.64 -9.39
CA GLU A 244 20.70 20.03 -9.01
C GLU A 244 21.87 20.06 -8.03
N THR A 245 22.84 20.94 -8.30
CA THR A 245 23.89 21.22 -7.31
C THR A 245 23.44 22.27 -6.33
N ASN A 246 24.05 22.27 -5.15
CA ASN A 246 23.86 23.29 -4.11
C ASN A 246 24.41 24.67 -4.50
N THR A 247 25.05 24.79 -5.65
CA THR A 247 25.64 26.03 -6.13
C THR A 247 24.72 26.65 -7.18
N ALA A 248 23.82 27.53 -6.73
CA ALA A 248 23.06 28.48 -7.56
C ALA A 248 22.57 27.96 -8.94
N GLY A 249 21.75 26.88 -8.94
CA GLY A 249 21.04 26.45 -10.15
C GLY A 249 21.91 25.78 -11.21
N GLN A 250 23.10 25.31 -10.90
CA GLN A 250 23.89 24.51 -11.82
C GLN A 250 23.33 23.08 -11.88
N LEU A 251 22.94 22.65 -13.07
CA LEU A 251 22.48 21.28 -13.33
C LEU A 251 23.70 20.41 -13.64
N ILE A 252 23.75 19.23 -13.05
CA ILE A 252 24.77 18.21 -13.33
C ILE A 252 24.12 17.03 -14.02
N GLU A 253 24.69 16.65 -15.14
CA GLU A 253 24.37 15.43 -15.86
C GLU A 253 24.73 14.22 -14.97
N THR A 254 23.75 13.37 -14.70
CA THR A 254 23.89 12.25 -13.76
C THR A 254 23.38 10.98 -14.41
N THR A 255 24.14 9.91 -14.32
CA THR A 255 23.64 8.55 -14.60
C THR A 255 23.07 7.97 -13.33
N GLU A 256 21.80 7.61 -13.36
CA GLU A 256 21.11 6.93 -12.24
C GLU A 256 20.91 5.44 -12.56
N GLU A 257 21.22 4.60 -11.59
CA GLU A 257 20.90 3.17 -11.58
C GLU A 257 20.08 2.88 -10.32
N ASN A 258 18.83 2.42 -10.50
CA ASN A 258 17.95 2.06 -9.40
C ASN A 258 17.59 0.58 -9.49
N THR A 259 17.76 -0.16 -8.40
CA THR A 259 17.28 -1.53 -8.22
C THR A 259 16.36 -1.60 -7.03
N SER A 260 15.15 -2.08 -7.23
CA SER A 260 14.17 -2.29 -6.16
C SER A 260 13.71 -3.74 -6.13
N ASP A 261 13.79 -4.37 -4.97
CA ASP A 261 13.33 -5.73 -4.71
C ASP A 261 12.25 -5.73 -3.64
N ASN A 262 11.18 -6.51 -3.85
CA ASN A 262 10.17 -6.75 -2.84
C ASN A 262 9.84 -8.24 -2.77
N LEU A 263 9.88 -8.81 -1.56
CA LEU A 263 9.51 -10.20 -1.29
C LEU A 263 8.47 -10.28 -0.19
N ILE A 264 7.30 -10.81 -0.51
CA ILE A 264 6.24 -11.06 0.47
C ILE A 264 6.03 -12.56 0.60
N LEU A 265 6.19 -13.06 1.81
CA LEU A 265 5.95 -14.46 2.18
C LEU A 265 4.77 -14.51 3.16
N ASP A 266 3.82 -15.42 2.94
CA ASP A 266 2.69 -15.65 3.85
C ASP A 266 2.44 -17.15 4.00
N LEU A 267 2.55 -17.63 5.23
CA LEU A 267 2.19 -18.98 5.65
C LEU A 267 0.93 -18.90 6.48
N ASN A 268 -0.11 -19.58 6.05
CA ASN A 268 -1.41 -19.57 6.69
C ASN A 268 -1.89 -20.99 6.98
N TYR A 269 -2.34 -21.23 8.21
CA TYR A 269 -3.06 -22.42 8.61
C TYR A 269 -4.42 -22.04 9.14
N LYS A 270 -5.48 -22.50 8.48
CA LYS A 270 -6.87 -22.31 8.88
C LYS A 270 -7.53 -23.63 9.20
N ARG A 271 -8.23 -23.70 10.33
CA ARG A 271 -9.03 -24.85 10.73
C ARG A 271 -10.48 -24.45 11.00
N VAL A 272 -11.41 -25.19 10.42
CA VAL A 272 -12.86 -25.04 10.61
C VAL A 272 -13.37 -26.24 11.40
N PHE A 273 -13.98 -26.00 12.55
CA PHE A 273 -14.57 -27.06 13.37
C PHE A 273 -15.91 -26.60 13.98
N GLY A 274 -16.99 -27.07 13.38
CA GLY A 274 -18.34 -26.63 13.73
C GLY A 274 -18.51 -25.13 13.49
N LYS A 275 -18.83 -24.38 14.55
CA LYS A 275 -19.00 -22.92 14.50
C LYS A 275 -17.70 -22.13 14.69
N TYR A 276 -16.60 -22.79 14.98
CA TYR A 276 -15.31 -22.15 15.21
C TYR A 276 -14.45 -22.18 13.95
N VAL A 277 -13.80 -21.07 13.68
CA VAL A 277 -12.74 -20.93 12.67
C VAL A 277 -11.52 -20.38 13.38
N SER A 278 -10.42 -21.10 13.34
CA SER A 278 -9.13 -20.64 13.88
C SER A 278 -8.12 -20.55 12.74
N GLU A 279 -7.37 -19.46 12.71
CA GLU A 279 -6.37 -19.16 11.67
C GLU A 279 -5.10 -18.66 12.34
N ILE A 280 -3.95 -19.20 11.90
CA ILE A 280 -2.62 -18.76 12.30
C ILE A 280 -1.91 -18.30 11.02
N LYS A 281 -1.43 -17.08 11.05
CA LYS A 281 -0.67 -16.46 9.95
C LYS A 281 0.75 -16.12 10.41
N LEU A 282 1.72 -16.41 9.56
CA LEU A 282 3.09 -15.92 9.67
C LEU A 282 3.41 -15.21 8.37
N SER A 283 3.54 -13.91 8.42
CA SER A 283 3.82 -13.12 7.23
C SER A 283 5.09 -12.31 7.39
N ASN A 284 5.80 -12.18 6.28
CA ASN A 284 6.99 -11.35 6.16
C ASN A 284 6.93 -10.56 4.85
N SER A 285 7.15 -9.27 4.91
CA SER A 285 7.31 -8.38 3.76
C SER A 285 8.66 -7.70 3.84
N SER A 286 9.53 -7.95 2.88
CA SER A 286 10.87 -7.38 2.79
C SER A 286 10.99 -6.55 1.52
N PHE A 287 11.58 -5.38 1.65
CA PHE A 287 11.87 -4.48 0.54
C PHE A 287 13.31 -4.02 0.64
N SER A 288 14.03 -4.03 -0.47
CA SER A 288 15.33 -3.39 -0.59
C SER A 288 15.37 -2.47 -1.80
N ASN A 289 16.05 -1.37 -1.65
CA ASN A 289 16.29 -0.40 -2.71
C ASN A 289 17.75 0.02 -2.71
N SER A 290 18.34 0.06 -3.90
CA SER A 290 19.68 0.58 -4.13
C SER A 290 19.62 1.62 -5.23
N ASN A 291 20.02 2.84 -4.92
CA ASN A 291 20.08 3.95 -5.84
C ASN A 291 21.55 4.41 -5.97
N LYS A 292 22.11 4.25 -7.16
CA LYS A 292 23.45 4.68 -7.49
C LYS A 292 23.38 5.84 -8.47
N ALA A 293 23.93 6.98 -8.08
CA ALA A 293 24.07 8.18 -8.91
C ALA A 293 25.56 8.41 -9.21
N SER A 294 25.90 8.51 -10.49
CA SER A 294 27.25 8.76 -10.97
C SER A 294 27.28 10.03 -11.79
N PHE A 295 28.17 10.97 -11.45
CA PHE A 295 28.28 12.27 -12.11
C PHE A 295 29.72 12.84 -12.01
N GLU A 296 30.06 13.76 -12.90
CA GLU A 296 31.32 14.50 -12.82
C GLU A 296 31.12 15.80 -12.03
N PHE A 297 31.95 16.04 -11.04
CA PHE A 297 31.94 17.26 -10.24
C PHE A 297 33.36 17.84 -10.11
N PHE A 298 33.56 19.03 -10.64
CA PHE A 298 34.89 19.71 -10.73
C PHE A 298 35.99 18.84 -11.34
N GLY A 299 35.67 18.08 -12.40
CA GLY A 299 36.62 17.22 -13.11
C GLY A 299 36.97 15.93 -12.37
N GLN A 300 36.18 15.55 -11.37
CA GLN A 300 36.28 14.29 -10.63
C GLN A 300 35.00 13.49 -10.78
N ASP A 301 35.14 12.21 -11.06
CA ASP A 301 34.01 11.27 -11.03
C ASP A 301 33.57 11.04 -9.58
N VAL A 302 32.28 11.27 -9.32
CA VAL A 302 31.65 11.08 -8.03
C VAL A 302 30.59 9.99 -8.16
N GLU A 303 30.65 9.00 -7.29
CA GLU A 303 29.58 8.03 -7.09
C GLU A 303 28.90 8.28 -5.75
N ARG A 304 27.58 8.33 -5.77
CA ARG A 304 26.74 8.32 -4.56
C ARG A 304 25.90 7.05 -4.57
N LEU A 305 26.06 6.25 -3.56
CA LEU A 305 25.23 5.04 -3.31
C LEU A 305 24.31 5.33 -2.14
N ASP A 306 23.04 5.01 -2.30
CA ASP A 306 22.02 5.12 -1.28
C ASP A 306 21.23 3.81 -1.22
N GLU A 307 21.40 3.09 -0.13
CA GLU A 307 20.79 1.78 0.07
C GLU A 307 19.84 1.80 1.25
N SER A 308 18.74 1.08 1.11
CA SER A 308 17.78 0.88 2.18
C SER A 308 17.20 -0.51 2.15
N THR A 309 16.98 -1.08 3.33
CA THR A 309 16.26 -2.34 3.51
C THR A 309 15.18 -2.16 4.55
N GLN A 310 13.97 -2.60 4.24
CA GLN A 310 12.83 -2.60 5.14
C GLN A 310 12.29 -4.00 5.31
N ASN A 311 11.89 -4.35 6.52
CA ASN A 311 11.28 -5.62 6.81
C ASN A 311 10.09 -5.45 7.75
N ILE A 312 8.99 -6.15 7.46
CA ILE A 312 7.80 -6.22 8.33
C ILE A 312 7.52 -7.69 8.59
N PHE A 313 7.71 -8.12 9.84
CA PHE A 313 7.36 -9.46 10.29
C PHE A 313 6.11 -9.43 11.16
N GLN A 314 5.11 -10.26 10.85
CA GLN A 314 3.83 -10.28 11.57
C GLN A 314 3.32 -11.70 11.77
N PRO A 315 3.50 -12.29 12.96
CA PRO A 315 2.70 -13.43 13.43
C PRO A 315 1.34 -12.95 13.93
N GLU A 316 0.27 -13.66 13.56
CA GLU A 316 -1.10 -13.33 13.97
C GLU A 316 -1.93 -14.60 14.17
N MET A 317 -2.77 -14.63 15.19
CA MET A 317 -3.78 -15.66 15.41
C MET A 317 -5.17 -15.03 15.41
N ILE A 318 -6.07 -15.58 14.59
CA ILE A 318 -7.44 -15.10 14.40
C ILE A 318 -8.41 -16.22 14.77
N ASN A 319 -9.38 -15.93 15.63
CA ASN A 319 -10.42 -16.88 16.02
C ASN A 319 -11.79 -16.27 15.78
N SER A 320 -12.61 -16.94 15.00
CA SER A 320 -13.97 -16.52 14.73
C SER A 320 -14.97 -17.56 15.25
N TYR A 321 -16.03 -17.08 15.88
CA TYR A 321 -17.17 -17.89 16.30
C TYR A 321 -18.43 -17.47 15.57
N ASN A 322 -18.99 -18.37 14.77
CA ASN A 322 -20.22 -18.18 14.03
C ASN A 322 -21.41 -18.60 14.92
N TRP A 323 -22.08 -17.62 15.56
CA TRP A 323 -23.28 -17.88 16.37
C TRP A 323 -24.37 -18.52 15.52
N ASN A 324 -24.53 -17.99 14.31
CA ASN A 324 -25.35 -18.49 13.20
C ASN A 324 -24.82 -17.90 11.88
N GLU A 325 -25.50 -18.10 10.78
CA GLU A 325 -25.12 -17.59 9.44
C GLU A 325 -25.07 -16.05 9.35
N LYS A 326 -25.68 -15.34 10.28
CA LYS A 326 -25.84 -13.88 10.30
C LYS A 326 -25.03 -13.17 11.37
N ASN A 327 -24.46 -13.90 12.31
CA ASN A 327 -23.79 -13.30 13.48
C ASN A 327 -22.45 -13.99 13.71
N GLN A 328 -21.39 -13.18 13.75
CA GLN A 328 -20.04 -13.67 13.95
C GLN A 328 -19.28 -12.76 14.92
N THR A 329 -18.52 -13.38 15.82
CA THR A 329 -17.54 -12.69 16.66
C THR A 329 -16.15 -13.10 16.21
N THR A 330 -15.27 -12.13 15.97
CA THR A 330 -13.87 -12.36 15.61
C THR A 330 -12.96 -11.74 16.67
N LEU A 331 -12.03 -12.54 17.18
CA LEU A 331 -10.97 -12.15 18.12
C LEU A 331 -9.63 -12.45 17.47
N GLY A 332 -8.74 -11.48 17.42
CA GLY A 332 -7.39 -11.66 16.93
C GLY A 332 -6.36 -11.06 17.86
N PHE A 333 -5.16 -11.60 17.83
CA PHE A 333 -3.98 -11.06 18.50
C PHE A 333 -2.72 -11.42 17.76
N GLY A 334 -1.71 -10.58 17.87
CA GLY A 334 -0.43 -10.78 17.18
C GLY A 334 0.61 -9.75 17.58
N MET A 335 1.71 -9.82 16.86
CA MET A 335 2.83 -8.88 16.97
C MET A 335 3.14 -8.36 15.57
N ARG A 336 3.79 -7.21 15.50
CA ARG A 336 4.32 -6.66 14.25
C ARG A 336 5.63 -5.96 14.56
N ASP A 337 6.68 -6.43 13.90
CA ASP A 337 8.02 -5.87 14.02
C ASP A 337 8.41 -5.24 12.70
N TYR A 338 8.83 -3.98 12.77
CA TYR A 338 9.39 -3.22 11.66
C TYR A 338 10.89 -3.09 11.85
N THR A 339 11.66 -3.39 10.81
CA THR A 339 13.10 -3.11 10.76
C THR A 339 13.36 -2.24 9.55
N TYR A 340 14.18 -1.22 9.71
CA TYR A 340 14.64 -0.35 8.63
C TYR A 340 16.15 -0.17 8.78
N ASP A 341 16.90 -0.47 7.72
CA ASP A 341 18.34 -0.28 7.67
C ASP A 341 18.71 0.65 6.52
N THR A 342 19.33 1.78 6.84
CA THR A 342 19.88 2.74 5.89
C THR A 342 20.87 3.68 6.59
N GLU A 343 21.88 4.11 5.88
CA GLU A 343 22.82 5.12 6.40
C GLU A 343 22.13 6.45 6.76
N ARG A 344 21.03 6.79 6.08
CA ARG A 344 20.25 8.02 6.36
C ARG A 344 19.64 8.06 7.75
N TYR A 345 19.47 6.89 8.41
CA TYR A 345 18.94 6.78 9.77
C TYR A 345 20.04 6.36 10.78
N GLY A 346 21.30 6.40 10.36
CA GLY A 346 22.43 5.97 11.18
C GLY A 346 22.49 4.45 11.37
N GLY A 347 22.04 3.67 10.37
CA GLY A 347 22.01 2.21 10.36
C GLY A 347 20.64 1.63 10.71
N GLU A 348 20.65 0.39 11.22
CA GLU A 348 19.43 -0.37 11.52
C GLU A 348 18.61 0.24 12.67
N ARG A 349 17.29 0.38 12.44
CA ARG A 349 16.29 0.81 13.42
C ARG A 349 15.16 -0.20 13.49
N ASN A 350 14.63 -0.43 14.67
CA ASN A 350 13.59 -1.42 14.95
C ASN A 350 12.44 -0.78 15.72
N LEU A 351 11.19 -1.17 15.38
CA LEU A 351 9.98 -0.75 16.08
C LEU A 351 9.04 -1.95 16.23
N GLY A 352 8.90 -2.43 17.45
CA GLY A 352 8.04 -3.56 17.79
C GLY A 352 6.69 -3.13 18.34
N SER A 353 5.64 -3.88 17.99
CA SER A 353 4.32 -3.71 18.57
C SER A 353 3.63 -5.05 18.84
N SER A 354 2.76 -5.07 19.83
CA SER A 354 1.80 -6.16 20.08
C SER A 354 0.38 -5.62 20.00
N PHE A 355 -0.55 -6.45 19.54
CA PHE A 355 -1.94 -6.02 19.36
C PHE A 355 -2.95 -7.12 19.65
N GLY A 356 -4.17 -6.68 20.03
CA GLY A 356 -5.33 -7.52 20.11
C GLY A 356 -6.58 -6.77 19.65
N TYR A 357 -7.50 -7.45 18.97
CA TYR A 357 -8.76 -6.84 18.52
C TYR A 357 -9.94 -7.79 18.72
N LEU A 358 -11.11 -7.20 18.93
CA LEU A 358 -12.39 -7.87 19.01
C LEU A 358 -13.38 -7.16 18.11
N GLN A 359 -14.11 -7.91 17.29
CA GLN A 359 -15.18 -7.41 16.45
C GLN A 359 -16.39 -8.34 16.48
N HIS A 360 -17.57 -7.77 16.48
CA HIS A 360 -18.83 -8.48 16.31
C HIS A 360 -19.59 -7.97 15.08
N TYR A 361 -19.95 -8.89 14.18
CA TYR A 361 -20.85 -8.66 13.05
C TYR A 361 -22.23 -9.20 13.37
N LEU A 362 -23.26 -8.37 13.22
CA LEU A 362 -24.66 -8.64 13.48
C LEU A 362 -25.51 -8.29 12.26
N ASN A 363 -26.17 -9.28 11.64
CA ASN A 363 -27.14 -9.09 10.58
C ASN A 363 -28.55 -9.40 11.09
N LEU A 364 -29.39 -8.37 11.13
CA LEU A 364 -30.81 -8.44 11.53
C LEU A 364 -31.75 -8.34 10.31
N GLY A 365 -31.27 -8.77 9.15
CA GLY A 365 -32.01 -8.71 7.89
C GLY A 365 -31.85 -7.36 7.20
N LYS A 366 -32.66 -6.37 7.52
CA LYS A 366 -32.55 -5.02 6.95
C LYS A 366 -31.46 -4.17 7.60
N LEU A 367 -31.00 -4.55 8.77
CA LEU A 367 -30.01 -3.81 9.56
C LEU A 367 -28.78 -4.68 9.79
N ASN A 368 -27.65 -4.26 9.25
CA ASN A 368 -26.34 -4.84 9.48
C ASN A 368 -25.51 -3.91 10.36
N ILE A 369 -24.88 -4.46 11.39
CA ILE A 369 -24.04 -3.71 12.33
C ILE A 369 -22.69 -4.41 12.46
N ILE A 370 -21.63 -3.62 12.49
CA ILE A 370 -20.28 -4.04 12.92
C ILE A 370 -19.89 -3.15 14.09
N ALA A 371 -19.46 -3.75 15.19
CA ALA A 371 -18.88 -3.04 16.32
C ALA A 371 -17.63 -3.77 16.78
N GLY A 372 -16.57 -3.03 17.08
CA GLY A 372 -15.32 -3.62 17.52
C GLY A 372 -14.32 -2.57 17.99
N GLY A 373 -13.16 -3.06 18.37
CA GLY A 373 -12.03 -2.22 18.76
C GLY A 373 -10.74 -3.02 18.78
N ARG A 374 -9.64 -2.30 18.68
CA ARG A 374 -8.29 -2.83 18.71
C ARG A 374 -7.46 -2.06 19.73
N PHE A 375 -6.64 -2.78 20.42
CA PHE A 375 -5.62 -2.27 21.31
C PHE A 375 -4.25 -2.59 20.71
N ASP A 376 -3.42 -1.58 20.54
CA ASP A 376 -2.02 -1.70 20.11
C ASP A 376 -1.12 -1.18 21.21
N SER A 377 0.02 -1.82 21.44
CA SER A 377 1.05 -1.42 22.40
C SER A 377 2.41 -1.41 21.71
N TYR A 378 3.08 -0.28 21.72
CA TYR A 378 4.41 -0.04 21.17
C TYR A 378 5.42 0.14 22.29
N SER A 379 6.66 -0.29 22.06
CA SER A 379 7.75 -0.11 23.03
C SER A 379 8.06 1.37 23.29
N GLU A 380 7.94 2.23 22.27
CA GLU A 380 8.36 3.63 22.30
C GLU A 380 7.19 4.62 22.44
N PHE A 381 6.01 4.29 21.87
CA PHE A 381 4.86 5.20 21.77
C PHE A 381 3.69 4.84 22.69
N GLY A 382 3.91 3.93 23.67
CA GLY A 382 2.87 3.51 24.60
C GLY A 382 1.74 2.73 23.91
N SER A 383 0.50 2.96 24.33
CA SER A 383 -0.63 2.16 23.90
C SER A 383 -1.75 3.01 23.31
N ASN A 384 -2.42 2.47 22.30
CA ASN A 384 -3.56 3.12 21.66
C ASN A 384 -4.76 2.16 21.57
N PHE A 385 -5.98 2.69 21.79
CA PHE A 385 -7.23 1.96 21.61
C PHE A 385 -8.05 2.58 20.49
N SER A 386 -8.40 1.77 19.48
CA SER A 386 -9.11 2.20 18.28
C SER A 386 -10.50 1.53 18.19
N PRO A 387 -11.58 2.13 18.71
CA PRO A 387 -12.94 1.64 18.56
C PRO A 387 -13.52 1.98 17.17
N LYS A 388 -14.49 1.17 16.72
CA LYS A 388 -15.31 1.42 15.53
C LYS A 388 -16.69 0.84 15.66
N ILE A 389 -17.69 1.58 15.18
CA ILE A 389 -19.05 1.09 14.95
C ILE A 389 -19.51 1.54 13.56
N SER A 390 -20.14 0.63 12.84
CA SER A 390 -20.72 0.90 11.53
C SER A 390 -22.07 0.21 11.41
N ALA A 391 -23.02 0.86 10.77
CA ALA A 391 -24.35 0.31 10.53
C ALA A 391 -24.82 0.57 9.10
N LYS A 392 -25.54 -0.39 8.52
CA LYS A 392 -26.23 -0.26 7.24
C LYS A 392 -27.69 -0.66 7.42
N TYR A 393 -28.60 0.15 6.87
CA TYR A 393 -30.03 -0.10 6.91
C TYR A 393 -30.64 -0.02 5.51
N ASP A 394 -31.27 -1.10 5.07
CA ASP A 394 -31.88 -1.24 3.76
C ASP A 394 -33.39 -1.06 3.80
N VAL A 395 -33.93 -0.11 3.04
CA VAL A 395 -35.36 0.19 2.91
C VAL A 395 -35.76 0.28 1.46
N GLY A 396 -36.43 -0.74 0.95
CA GLY A 396 -36.85 -0.82 -0.44
C GLY A 396 -35.63 -0.77 -1.38
N LYS A 397 -35.50 0.32 -2.15
CA LYS A 397 -34.36 0.53 -3.05
C LYS A 397 -33.27 1.41 -2.45
N PHE A 398 -33.48 1.92 -1.25
CA PHE A 398 -32.50 2.75 -0.55
C PHE A 398 -31.68 1.95 0.44
N SER A 399 -30.38 2.25 0.50
CA SER A 399 -29.46 1.80 1.54
C SER A 399 -28.84 3.00 2.22
N PHE A 400 -28.88 3.01 3.53
CA PHE A 400 -28.26 4.03 4.38
C PHE A 400 -27.09 3.37 5.13
N ASN A 401 -25.92 3.95 5.07
CA ASN A 401 -24.77 3.49 5.82
C ASN A 401 -24.19 4.61 6.67
N THR A 402 -23.72 4.27 7.86
CA THR A 402 -23.03 5.20 8.75
C THR A 402 -21.90 4.49 9.46
N SER A 403 -20.80 5.20 9.72
CA SER A 403 -19.64 4.67 10.42
C SER A 403 -19.01 5.77 11.28
N ILE A 404 -18.61 5.38 12.50
CA ILE A 404 -17.75 6.17 13.37
C ILE A 404 -16.61 5.28 13.79
N GLY A 405 -15.37 5.73 13.61
CA GLY A 405 -14.20 4.97 13.99
C GLY A 405 -13.00 5.87 14.29
N SER A 406 -12.14 5.43 15.19
CA SER A 406 -10.87 6.08 15.45
C SER A 406 -9.74 5.41 14.69
N GLY A 407 -8.66 6.16 14.47
CA GLY A 407 -7.42 5.71 13.87
C GLY A 407 -6.23 6.32 14.57
N PHE A 408 -5.07 5.74 14.36
CA PHE A 408 -3.81 6.29 14.84
C PHE A 408 -2.67 5.97 13.88
N ARG A 409 -1.60 6.76 13.97
CA ARG A 409 -0.32 6.52 13.32
C ARG A 409 0.80 6.88 14.28
N VAL A 410 1.70 5.95 14.52
CA VAL A 410 2.93 6.24 15.27
C VAL A 410 3.94 6.93 14.35
N PRO A 411 4.87 7.75 14.89
CA PRO A 411 5.98 8.30 14.12
C PRO A 411 6.71 7.20 13.36
N ASP A 412 7.09 7.48 12.13
CA ASP A 412 7.87 6.55 11.30
C ASP A 412 9.39 6.81 11.47
N PHE A 413 10.20 5.88 10.98
CA PHE A 413 11.67 6.00 11.09
C PHE A 413 12.22 7.26 10.43
N ARG A 414 11.56 7.78 9.37
CA ARG A 414 11.94 9.02 8.71
C ARG A 414 11.78 10.22 9.64
N THR A 415 10.63 10.33 10.27
CA THR A 415 10.34 11.46 11.16
C THR A 415 11.18 11.44 12.44
N MET A 416 11.66 10.24 12.84
CA MET A 416 12.49 10.06 14.03
C MET A 416 13.99 10.18 13.75
N TYR A 417 14.50 9.58 12.67
CA TYR A 417 15.94 9.34 12.49
C TYR A 417 16.52 9.87 11.19
N LEU A 418 15.75 10.57 10.34
CA LEU A 418 16.26 11.07 9.07
C LEU A 418 17.41 12.05 9.27
N THR A 419 18.49 11.83 8.55
CA THR A 419 19.53 12.82 8.29
C THR A 419 19.62 13.06 6.79
N LEU A 420 19.27 14.25 6.34
CA LEU A 420 19.30 14.60 4.92
C LEU A 420 19.87 16.01 4.74
N GLY A 421 20.85 16.13 3.84
CA GLY A 421 21.59 17.37 3.66
C GLY A 421 22.69 17.53 4.71
N GLY A 422 23.01 18.78 5.04
CA GLY A 422 24.03 19.08 6.03
C GLY A 422 24.39 20.58 6.07
N TYR A 423 25.18 20.97 7.06
CA TYR A 423 25.58 22.36 7.31
C TYR A 423 26.15 23.09 6.06
N SER A 424 26.88 22.39 5.19
CA SER A 424 27.47 22.98 3.98
C SER A 424 26.64 22.85 2.72
N GLN A 425 25.45 22.24 2.80
CA GLN A 425 24.62 21.90 1.61
C GLN A 425 23.44 22.85 1.38
N GLY A 426 23.33 23.93 2.18
CA GLY A 426 22.26 24.92 2.06
C GLY A 426 20.94 24.52 2.72
N PHE A 427 20.72 23.26 3.00
CA PHE A 427 19.60 22.72 3.80
C PHE A 427 20.05 21.55 4.66
N TYR A 428 19.36 21.36 5.78
CA TYR A 428 19.57 20.24 6.69
C TYR A 428 18.22 19.82 7.26
N VAL A 429 17.84 18.54 7.10
CA VAL A 429 16.60 17.97 7.64
C VAL A 429 16.99 16.89 8.64
N LEU A 430 16.48 17.02 9.86
CA LEU A 430 16.78 16.12 10.96
C LEU A 430 15.51 15.51 11.56
N GLY A 431 15.56 14.22 11.85
CA GLY A 431 14.55 13.53 12.64
C GLY A 431 14.56 13.97 14.10
N SER A 432 13.43 13.78 14.79
CA SER A 432 13.21 14.25 16.17
C SER A 432 14.22 13.69 17.17
N GLU A 433 14.67 12.44 16.99
CA GLU A 433 15.62 11.78 17.87
C GLU A 433 17.07 12.27 17.71
N LEU A 434 17.37 13.01 16.64
CA LEU A 434 18.72 13.48 16.31
C LEU A 434 18.88 14.99 16.48
N ILE A 435 17.77 15.72 16.41
CA ILE A 435 17.79 17.18 16.26
C ILE A 435 18.36 17.91 17.49
N GLU A 436 18.13 17.39 18.70
CA GLU A 436 18.62 18.00 19.95
C GLU A 436 20.16 18.01 20.03
N ASP A 437 20.78 16.85 19.78
CA ASP A 437 22.23 16.70 19.82
C ASP A 437 22.91 17.57 18.78
N GLU A 438 22.38 17.59 17.56
CA GLU A 438 22.89 18.41 16.45
C GLU A 438 22.75 19.92 16.74
N ILE A 439 21.60 20.37 17.21
CA ILE A 439 21.41 21.79 17.58
C ILE A 439 22.39 22.19 18.69
N ASN A 440 22.50 21.39 19.74
CA ASN A 440 23.43 21.67 20.87
C ASN A 440 24.88 21.74 20.40
N PHE A 441 25.30 20.85 19.48
CA PHE A 441 26.62 20.87 18.88
C PHE A 441 26.87 22.19 18.12
N TYR A 442 25.97 22.59 17.22
CA TYR A 442 26.15 23.81 16.44
C TYR A 442 25.95 25.09 17.24
N GLN A 443 25.13 25.09 18.28
CA GLN A 443 25.02 26.23 19.22
C GLN A 443 26.31 26.43 20.01
N SER A 444 26.92 25.36 20.54
CA SER A 444 28.18 25.44 21.28
C SER A 444 29.33 25.97 20.44
N ASN A 445 29.26 25.79 19.11
CA ASN A 445 30.23 26.31 18.15
C ASN A 445 29.84 27.69 17.55
N ASN A 446 28.78 28.34 18.08
CA ASN A 446 28.26 29.62 17.59
C ASN A 446 27.95 29.61 16.09
N GLN A 447 27.38 28.50 15.56
CA GLN A 447 27.08 28.33 14.14
C GLN A 447 25.59 28.52 13.81
N ILE A 448 24.72 28.63 14.83
CA ILE A 448 23.28 28.88 14.63
C ILE A 448 23.03 30.40 14.65
N ALA A 449 22.36 30.93 13.65
CA ALA A 449 21.96 32.32 13.59
C ALA A 449 20.72 32.59 14.45
N PHE A 450 19.69 31.73 14.31
CA PHE A 450 18.49 31.76 15.13
C PHE A 450 17.72 30.44 15.04
N LEU A 451 16.86 30.17 16.03
CA LEU A 451 15.89 29.09 16.07
C LEU A 451 14.48 29.67 16.15
N THR A 452 13.51 29.02 15.52
CA THR A 452 12.09 29.37 15.51
C THR A 452 11.27 28.53 16.48
N TYR A 453 11.83 27.40 16.94
CA TYR A 453 11.25 26.50 17.93
C TYR A 453 12.17 26.33 19.13
N ASP A 454 11.60 26.08 20.30
CA ASP A 454 12.35 25.54 21.45
C ASP A 454 12.72 24.09 21.14
N ILE A 455 13.91 23.66 21.50
CA ILE A 455 14.38 22.29 21.29
C ILE A 455 13.43 21.29 21.94
N ASN A 456 12.88 21.61 23.11
CA ASN A 456 11.95 20.75 23.83
C ASN A 456 10.61 20.53 23.11
N ASP A 457 10.26 21.37 22.13
CA ASP A 457 9.03 21.25 21.35
C ASP A 457 9.21 20.35 20.09
N ILE A 458 10.45 20.00 19.75
CA ILE A 458 10.78 19.29 18.50
C ILE A 458 11.63 18.03 18.70
N ASN A 459 12.02 17.70 19.93
CA ASN A 459 12.85 16.53 20.25
C ASN A 459 12.05 15.26 20.63
N SER A 460 10.73 15.34 20.59
CA SER A 460 9.87 14.18 20.86
C SER A 460 8.59 14.25 20.03
N LEU A 461 8.20 13.11 19.46
CA LEU A 461 6.97 12.99 18.69
C LEU A 461 5.96 12.08 19.40
N SER A 462 4.70 12.49 19.37
CA SER A 462 3.57 11.70 19.82
C SER A 462 2.89 11.00 18.64
N ALA A 463 2.16 9.92 18.91
CA ALA A 463 1.34 9.29 17.89
C ALA A 463 0.19 10.22 17.47
N GLU A 464 -0.02 10.32 16.16
CA GLU A 464 -1.17 10.99 15.57
C GLU A 464 -2.44 10.18 15.84
N THR A 465 -3.54 10.85 16.15
CA THR A 465 -4.84 10.18 16.34
C THR A 465 -5.92 10.81 15.47
N SER A 466 -6.95 10.05 15.17
CA SER A 466 -8.06 10.56 14.37
C SER A 466 -9.41 9.98 14.78
N VAL A 467 -10.47 10.74 14.47
CA VAL A 467 -11.86 10.26 14.51
C VAL A 467 -12.50 10.56 13.16
N SER A 468 -13.01 9.51 12.52
CA SER A 468 -13.68 9.59 11.22
C SER A 468 -15.17 9.34 11.38
N TYR A 469 -15.98 10.14 10.67
CA TYR A 469 -17.43 10.05 10.55
C TYR A 469 -17.80 9.88 9.10
N ASP A 470 -18.65 8.90 8.79
CA ASP A 470 -19.16 8.63 7.46
C ASP A 470 -20.68 8.52 7.50
N PHE A 471 -21.35 9.08 6.50
CA PHE A 471 -22.76 8.87 6.25
C PHE A 471 -23.02 8.80 4.75
N GLY A 472 -23.60 7.70 4.30
CA GLY A 472 -23.90 7.46 2.89
C GLY A 472 -25.35 7.07 2.66
N VAL A 473 -25.84 7.46 1.49
CA VAL A 473 -27.14 7.04 0.96
C VAL A 473 -26.94 6.53 -0.45
N SER A 474 -27.44 5.35 -0.76
CA SER A 474 -27.44 4.83 -2.12
C SER A 474 -28.82 4.38 -2.56
N TYR A 475 -29.09 4.47 -3.87
CA TYR A 475 -30.34 4.08 -4.50
C TYR A 475 -30.10 3.07 -5.61
N LYS A 476 -30.70 1.88 -5.48
CA LYS A 476 -30.65 0.80 -6.48
C LYS A 476 -31.71 1.08 -7.55
N ILE A 477 -31.27 1.58 -8.71
CA ILE A 477 -32.17 1.87 -9.84
C ILE A 477 -32.76 0.57 -10.37
N ASN A 478 -31.86 -0.40 -10.64
CA ASN A 478 -32.19 -1.77 -11.08
C ASN A 478 -31.11 -2.75 -10.57
N GLN A 479 -31.11 -3.99 -11.06
CA GLN A 479 -30.13 -5.02 -10.64
C GLN A 479 -28.67 -4.71 -11.04
N ARG A 480 -28.45 -3.83 -12.03
CA ARG A 480 -27.12 -3.50 -12.57
C ARG A 480 -26.69 -2.07 -12.29
N SER A 481 -27.63 -1.21 -11.89
CA SER A 481 -27.36 0.23 -11.76
C SER A 481 -27.69 0.74 -10.36
N LYS A 482 -26.73 1.40 -9.75
CA LYS A 482 -26.80 2.01 -8.43
C LYS A 482 -26.18 3.40 -8.47
N ILE A 483 -26.76 4.33 -7.76
CA ILE A 483 -26.17 5.67 -7.50
C ILE A 483 -26.05 5.88 -6.00
N GLY A 484 -25.05 6.61 -5.59
CA GLY A 484 -24.79 6.86 -4.17
C GLY A 484 -24.15 8.22 -3.92
N VAL A 485 -24.36 8.73 -2.72
CA VAL A 485 -23.69 9.91 -2.17
C VAL A 485 -23.18 9.54 -0.79
N ASN A 486 -21.94 9.85 -0.52
CA ASN A 486 -21.33 9.70 0.80
C ASN A 486 -20.74 11.04 1.26
N VAL A 487 -21.00 11.41 2.51
CA VAL A 487 -20.36 12.55 3.16
C VAL A 487 -19.46 12.01 4.26
N PHE A 488 -18.27 12.59 4.38
CA PHE A 488 -17.31 12.17 5.37
C PHE A 488 -16.61 13.36 6.05
N GLN A 489 -16.15 13.12 7.25
CA GLN A 489 -15.26 14.02 7.98
C GLN A 489 -14.29 13.19 8.82
N THR A 490 -13.00 13.52 8.72
CA THR A 490 -11.94 12.98 9.55
C THR A 490 -11.24 14.13 10.26
N ASN A 491 -11.27 14.11 11.59
CA ASN A 491 -10.53 15.05 12.43
C ASN A 491 -9.28 14.32 12.92
N THR A 492 -8.11 14.90 12.69
CA THR A 492 -6.82 14.37 13.11
C THR A 492 -6.19 15.33 14.10
N THR A 493 -5.64 14.81 15.18
CA THR A 493 -4.90 15.55 16.20
C THR A 493 -3.46 15.09 16.22
N ASP A 494 -2.55 15.97 16.66
CA ASP A 494 -1.11 15.71 16.77
C ASP A 494 -0.45 15.31 15.43
N LEU A 495 -0.89 15.91 14.33
CA LEU A 495 -0.37 15.62 12.99
C LEU A 495 1.14 15.92 12.93
N ILE A 496 1.94 14.98 12.42
CA ILE A 496 3.40 15.13 12.30
C ILE A 496 3.73 15.78 10.96
N GLU A 497 4.35 16.95 11.01
CA GLU A 497 4.75 17.71 9.84
C GLU A 497 6.19 18.19 9.91
N SER A 498 6.80 18.37 8.75
CA SER A 498 8.11 19.00 8.63
C SER A 498 7.98 20.51 8.81
N VAL A 499 8.78 21.08 9.69
CA VAL A 499 8.74 22.50 10.02
C VAL A 499 10.13 23.14 9.85
N PHE A 500 10.12 24.43 9.56
CA PHE A 500 11.32 25.25 9.58
C PHE A 500 11.74 25.50 11.04
N VAL A 501 12.89 24.95 11.44
CA VAL A 501 13.40 25.00 12.82
C VAL A 501 14.32 26.18 13.05
N GLY A 502 15.09 26.59 12.04
CA GLY A 502 16.02 27.69 12.19
C GLY A 502 16.99 27.82 11.01
N GLN A 503 17.97 28.68 11.20
CA GLN A 503 18.99 28.95 10.18
C GLN A 503 20.39 29.02 10.81
N PHE A 504 21.35 28.46 10.12
CA PHE A 504 22.75 28.58 10.45
C PHE A 504 23.34 29.91 9.96
N ILE A 505 24.49 30.32 10.53
CA ILE A 505 25.19 31.57 10.13
C ILE A 505 25.58 31.56 8.64
N ASN A 506 25.90 30.41 8.06
CA ASN A 506 26.20 30.23 6.65
C ASN A 506 24.96 30.21 5.73
N GLN A 507 23.78 30.57 6.25
CA GLN A 507 22.48 30.60 5.59
C GLN A 507 21.86 29.21 5.30
N THR A 508 22.46 28.10 5.70
CA THR A 508 21.84 26.77 5.63
C THR A 508 20.54 26.75 6.45
N ILE A 509 19.47 26.25 5.85
CA ILE A 509 18.15 26.16 6.47
C ILE A 509 18.03 24.83 7.21
N LEU A 510 17.57 24.87 8.47
CA LEU A 510 17.32 23.69 9.28
C LEU A 510 15.83 23.38 9.32
N PHE A 511 15.48 22.15 8.96
CA PHE A 511 14.16 21.58 9.11
C PHE A 511 14.17 20.43 10.12
N GLY A 512 13.06 20.25 10.80
CA GLY A 512 12.80 19.13 11.72
C GLY A 512 11.35 18.66 11.59
N TYR A 513 10.93 17.79 12.50
CA TYR A 513 9.56 17.30 12.59
C TYR A 513 8.98 17.64 13.96
N THR A 514 7.69 18.00 13.98
CA THR A 514 6.96 18.22 15.23
C THR A 514 5.48 17.84 15.04
N ASN A 515 4.81 17.57 16.14
CA ASN A 515 3.36 17.46 16.14
C ASN A 515 2.77 18.86 16.02
N ILE A 516 1.98 19.08 14.98
CA ILE A 516 1.18 20.30 14.82
C ILE A 516 -0.23 20.08 15.36
N ASN A 517 -0.98 21.16 15.52
CA ASN A 517 -2.37 21.12 15.97
C ASN A 517 -3.28 20.39 14.96
N ASP A 518 -4.55 20.37 15.26
CA ASP A 518 -5.60 19.62 14.56
C ASP A 518 -5.73 19.91 13.07
N ALA A 519 -6.01 18.86 12.29
CA ALA A 519 -6.42 18.97 10.89
C ALA A 519 -7.79 18.33 10.67
N THR A 520 -8.59 18.90 9.78
CA THR A 520 -9.90 18.37 9.40
C THR A 520 -9.98 18.14 7.92
N PHE A 521 -10.27 16.90 7.52
CA PHE A 521 -10.54 16.48 6.15
C PHE A 521 -12.03 16.19 6.01
N LYS A 522 -12.71 16.84 5.07
CA LYS A 522 -14.14 16.63 4.83
C LYS A 522 -14.48 16.72 3.36
N GLY A 523 -15.46 15.94 2.94
CA GLY A 523 -15.85 15.92 1.54
C GLY A 523 -17.17 15.22 1.28
N ILE A 524 -17.54 15.25 0.00
CA ILE A 524 -18.70 14.56 -0.55
C ILE A 524 -18.21 13.72 -1.72
N GLU A 525 -18.58 12.45 -1.73
CA GLU A 525 -18.29 11.51 -2.81
C GLU A 525 -19.58 11.13 -3.53
N PHE A 526 -19.54 11.10 -4.86
CA PHE A 526 -20.62 10.59 -5.69
C PHE A 526 -20.17 9.28 -6.34
N GLU A 527 -21.02 8.28 -6.28
CA GLU A 527 -20.76 6.95 -6.86
C GLU A 527 -21.87 6.61 -7.86
N GLY A 528 -21.50 6.08 -9.00
CA GLY A 528 -22.40 5.51 -9.99
C GLY A 528 -21.88 4.19 -10.50
N LEU A 529 -22.73 3.16 -10.48
CA LEU A 529 -22.47 1.85 -11.04
C LEU A 529 -23.52 1.57 -12.13
N TYR A 530 -23.07 1.06 -13.29
CA TYR A 530 -23.92 0.69 -14.42
C TYR A 530 -23.55 -0.67 -14.98
#